data_a4b3e7d4f228b62b68d9744e24426678
#
_entry.id   a4b3e7d4f228b62b68d9744e24426678
#
_cell.length_a   1.000
_cell.length_b   1.000
_cell.length_c   1.000
_cell.angle_alpha   90.00
_cell.angle_beta   90.00
_cell.angle_gamma   90.00
#
_symmetry.space_group_name_H-M   'P 1'
#
loop_
_entity.id
_entity.type
_entity.pdbx_description
1 polymer ?
#
loop_
_entity_poly.entity_id
_entity_poly.type
_entity_poly.pdbx_seq_one_letter_code
_entity_poly.pdbx_strand_id
1 'polypeptide(L)'
;MSLGPADSFGAVRVLVETLRSRPRIPEQSLAAAWRTLRPAPLLGLIQLERCALWLYRRIRVLNLEPAVPPELLAPLRDQATQLAARNLLVDAQALELSRWLKARGTPHIFLKGIALRASAAQLPYADARSTNDVDVLVPEEQAQPVWEAMQREGYTVVRDPSDNRTVHHLFPLWNANKIAVEIHTSISPTIAAQDIWERTRAHAHEASWQAVSVPVPSPTDLLWHSVSHAMRDGALAWHLRYFQDPAVILASGVPIEWDEVERRIAAGVPAQR
;
A
#
# COMPACT_ATOMS: atom_id res chain seq x y z
N MET A 1 5.62 -10.95 -27.78
CA MET A 1 6.57 -12.06 -27.50
C MET A 1 6.57 -12.30 -26.00
N SER A 2 6.08 -13.42 -25.53
CA SER A 2 6.20 -13.81 -24.12
C SER A 2 7.63 -14.18 -23.81
N LEU A 3 8.13 -13.80 -22.63
CA LEU A 3 9.38 -14.34 -22.09
C LEU A 3 9.25 -15.88 -22.02
N GLY A 4 10.25 -16.61 -22.46
CA GLY A 4 10.35 -18.03 -22.14
C GLY A 4 10.45 -18.21 -20.60
N PRO A 5 10.06 -19.38 -20.04
CA PRO A 5 10.05 -19.59 -18.58
C PRO A 5 11.38 -19.27 -17.89
N ALA A 6 12.51 -19.57 -18.52
CA ALA A 6 13.84 -19.30 -17.96
C ALA A 6 14.18 -17.78 -17.94
N ASP A 7 13.79 -17.03 -18.95
CA ASP A 7 14.03 -15.58 -19.05
C ASP A 7 13.13 -14.81 -18.06
N SER A 8 11.89 -15.29 -17.87
CA SER A 8 10.93 -14.69 -16.92
C SER A 8 11.40 -14.86 -15.48
N PHE A 9 11.90 -16.05 -15.11
CA PHE A 9 12.39 -16.31 -13.77
C PHE A 9 13.63 -15.47 -13.42
N GLY A 10 14.56 -15.32 -14.38
CA GLY A 10 15.71 -14.45 -14.21
C GLY A 10 15.34 -12.99 -13.97
N ALA A 11 14.42 -12.45 -14.77
CA ALA A 11 13.94 -11.08 -14.62
C ALA A 11 13.25 -10.83 -13.27
N VAL A 12 12.35 -11.73 -12.85
CA VAL A 12 11.68 -11.64 -11.54
C VAL A 12 12.69 -11.67 -10.40
N ARG A 13 13.70 -12.54 -10.48
CA ARG A 13 14.75 -12.62 -9.45
C ARG A 13 15.53 -11.30 -9.35
N VAL A 14 15.92 -10.69 -10.47
CA VAL A 14 16.63 -9.41 -10.48
C VAL A 14 15.77 -8.30 -9.87
N LEU A 15 14.47 -8.25 -10.22
CA LEU A 15 13.53 -7.31 -9.61
C LEU A 15 13.44 -7.51 -8.10
N VAL A 16 13.19 -8.73 -7.64
CA VAL A 16 13.05 -9.05 -6.22
C VAL A 16 14.33 -8.67 -5.46
N GLU A 17 15.50 -9.04 -5.95
CA GLU A 17 16.77 -8.70 -5.29
C GLU A 17 17.01 -7.18 -5.27
N THR A 18 16.63 -6.45 -6.32
CA THR A 18 16.74 -4.98 -6.34
C THR A 18 15.78 -4.34 -5.33
N LEU A 19 14.56 -4.87 -5.20
CA LEU A 19 13.53 -4.34 -4.29
C LEU A 19 13.82 -4.64 -2.81
N ARG A 20 14.63 -5.64 -2.50
CA ARG A 20 15.00 -5.97 -1.10
C ARG A 20 15.72 -4.82 -0.43
N SER A 21 15.45 -4.61 0.85
CA SER A 21 16.20 -3.64 1.68
C SER A 21 17.70 -3.98 1.73
N ARG A 22 18.02 -5.27 1.77
CA ARG A 22 19.37 -5.83 1.66
C ARG A 22 19.40 -6.92 0.60
N PRO A 23 19.95 -6.65 -0.59
CA PRO A 23 20.13 -7.68 -1.63
C PRO A 23 20.95 -8.87 -1.09
N ARG A 24 20.61 -10.08 -1.51
CA ARG A 24 21.36 -11.31 -1.14
C ARG A 24 22.52 -11.58 -2.06
N ILE A 25 22.57 -10.90 -3.21
CA ILE A 25 23.65 -11.03 -4.19
C ILE A 25 24.51 -9.76 -4.18
N PRO A 26 25.82 -9.86 -4.44
CA PRO A 26 26.70 -8.72 -4.51
C PRO A 26 26.21 -7.68 -5.52
N GLU A 27 26.44 -6.39 -5.25
CA GLU A 27 26.02 -5.29 -6.11
C GLU A 27 26.56 -5.43 -7.54
N GLN A 28 27.82 -5.85 -7.71
CA GLN A 28 28.42 -6.09 -9.02
C GLN A 28 27.68 -7.18 -9.81
N SER A 29 27.25 -8.24 -9.15
CA SER A 29 26.48 -9.33 -9.78
C SER A 29 25.07 -8.85 -10.14
N LEU A 30 24.46 -8.02 -9.30
CA LEU A 30 23.15 -7.42 -9.58
C LEU A 30 23.26 -6.45 -10.77
N ALA A 31 24.29 -5.62 -10.81
CA ALA A 31 24.57 -4.73 -11.94
C ALA A 31 24.82 -5.50 -13.25
N ALA A 32 25.58 -6.60 -13.19
CA ALA A 32 25.79 -7.47 -14.35
C ALA A 32 24.47 -8.07 -14.86
N ALA A 33 23.62 -8.53 -13.94
CA ALA A 33 22.32 -9.08 -14.29
C ALA A 33 21.40 -8.02 -14.95
N TRP A 34 21.38 -6.78 -14.45
CA TRP A 34 20.61 -5.70 -15.07
C TRP A 34 20.98 -5.45 -16.54
N ARG A 35 22.28 -5.51 -16.90
CA ARG A 35 22.76 -5.30 -18.28
C ARG A 35 22.24 -6.35 -19.26
N THR A 36 21.81 -7.50 -18.79
CA THR A 36 21.35 -8.61 -19.64
C THR A 36 19.82 -8.66 -19.79
N LEU A 37 19.09 -7.84 -19.07
CA LEU A 37 17.62 -7.85 -19.10
C LEU A 37 17.08 -7.25 -20.41
N ARG A 38 15.99 -7.86 -20.89
CA ARG A 38 15.25 -7.34 -22.05
C ARG A 38 14.25 -6.28 -21.61
N PRO A 39 14.27 -5.05 -22.16
CA PRO A 39 13.45 -3.94 -21.67
C PRO A 39 11.94 -4.16 -21.75
N ALA A 40 11.43 -4.52 -22.93
CA ALA A 40 9.98 -4.52 -23.19
C ALA A 40 9.16 -5.45 -22.27
N PRO A 41 9.54 -6.74 -22.08
CA PRO A 41 8.81 -7.62 -21.17
C PRO A 41 8.89 -7.16 -19.70
N LEU A 42 10.03 -6.58 -19.32
CA LEU A 42 10.25 -6.12 -17.95
C LEU A 42 9.42 -4.88 -17.64
N LEU A 43 9.26 -3.95 -18.58
CA LEU A 43 8.37 -2.80 -18.42
C LEU A 43 6.92 -3.23 -18.20
N GLY A 44 6.43 -4.22 -18.96
CA GLY A 44 5.11 -4.79 -18.76
C GLY A 44 4.94 -5.40 -17.37
N LEU A 45 5.94 -6.13 -16.87
CA LEU A 45 5.94 -6.70 -15.53
C LEU A 45 5.93 -5.60 -14.43
N ILE A 46 6.81 -4.59 -14.57
CA ILE A 46 6.89 -3.47 -13.63
C ILE A 46 5.55 -2.72 -13.54
N GLN A 47 4.89 -2.53 -14.67
CA GLN A 47 3.58 -1.88 -14.74
C GLN A 47 2.49 -2.73 -14.09
N LEU A 48 2.44 -4.03 -14.38
CA LEU A 48 1.52 -4.99 -13.78
C LEU A 48 1.65 -5.01 -12.26
N GLU A 49 2.90 -5.05 -11.78
CA GLU A 49 3.22 -5.11 -10.35
C GLU A 49 3.15 -3.76 -9.65
N ARG A 50 2.93 -2.66 -10.39
CA ARG A 50 2.85 -1.29 -9.87
C ARG A 50 4.06 -0.89 -9.01
N CYS A 51 5.23 -1.44 -9.29
CA CYS A 51 6.44 -1.28 -8.47
C CYS A 51 7.42 -0.23 -9.02
N ALA A 52 7.09 0.51 -10.09
CA ALA A 52 8.01 1.40 -10.78
C ALA A 52 8.65 2.45 -9.87
N LEU A 53 7.88 3.12 -9.00
CA LEU A 53 8.40 4.14 -8.10
C LEU A 53 9.37 3.54 -7.07
N TRP A 54 9.00 2.43 -6.45
CA TRP A 54 9.86 1.72 -5.51
C TRP A 54 11.13 1.20 -6.18
N LEU A 55 10.98 0.54 -7.34
CA LEU A 55 12.10 0.00 -8.10
C LEU A 55 13.08 1.09 -8.53
N TYR A 56 12.60 2.20 -9.10
CA TYR A 56 13.46 3.31 -9.51
C TYR A 56 14.24 3.90 -8.33
N ARG A 57 13.56 4.09 -7.19
CA ARG A 57 14.23 4.55 -5.98
C ARG A 57 15.30 3.58 -5.49
N ARG A 58 15.04 2.27 -5.54
CA ARG A 58 16.03 1.24 -5.17
C ARG A 58 17.22 1.22 -6.12
N ILE A 59 16.98 1.33 -7.43
CA ILE A 59 18.04 1.45 -8.45
C ILE A 59 18.97 2.62 -8.12
N ARG A 60 18.42 3.76 -7.74
CA ARG A 60 19.21 4.94 -7.36
C ARG A 60 20.01 4.74 -6.08
N VAL A 61 19.38 4.20 -5.04
CA VAL A 61 20.04 3.94 -3.75
C VAL A 61 21.18 2.93 -3.88
N LEU A 62 21.02 1.96 -4.78
CA LEU A 62 22.04 0.94 -5.07
C LEU A 62 23.03 1.36 -6.18
N ASN A 63 22.96 2.61 -6.67
CA ASN A 63 23.82 3.13 -7.77
C ASN A 63 23.81 2.26 -9.02
N LEU A 64 22.67 1.63 -9.33
CA LEU A 64 22.52 0.70 -10.45
C LEU A 64 22.15 1.40 -11.77
N GLU A 65 21.86 2.71 -11.79
CA GLU A 65 21.43 3.43 -13.00
C GLU A 65 22.37 3.17 -14.20
N PRO A 66 23.73 3.15 -14.05
CA PRO A 66 24.62 2.86 -15.17
C PRO A 66 24.55 1.41 -15.69
N ALA A 67 23.93 0.51 -14.95
CA ALA A 67 23.77 -0.88 -15.32
C ALA A 67 22.42 -1.19 -15.97
N VAL A 68 21.43 -0.33 -15.78
CA VAL A 68 20.10 -0.49 -16.37
C VAL A 68 20.12 -0.05 -17.83
N PRO A 69 19.63 -0.87 -18.79
CA PRO A 69 19.56 -0.47 -20.19
C PRO A 69 18.81 0.87 -20.36
N PRO A 70 19.32 1.81 -21.18
CA PRO A 70 18.68 3.13 -21.37
C PRO A 70 17.21 3.03 -21.81
N GLU A 71 16.88 2.04 -22.66
CA GLU A 71 15.55 1.77 -23.17
C GLU A 71 14.55 1.33 -22.04
N LEU A 72 15.09 0.90 -20.91
CA LEU A 72 14.31 0.57 -19.71
C LEU A 72 14.33 1.71 -18.69
N LEU A 73 15.50 2.34 -18.50
CA LEU A 73 15.70 3.35 -17.46
C LEU A 73 14.83 4.59 -17.69
N ALA A 74 14.76 5.09 -18.94
CA ALA A 74 13.98 6.28 -19.26
C ALA A 74 12.46 6.07 -19.01
N PRO A 75 11.80 5.04 -19.58
CA PRO A 75 10.39 4.77 -19.28
C PRO A 75 10.13 4.49 -17.81
N LEU A 76 11.05 3.79 -17.11
CA LEU A 76 10.91 3.52 -15.68
C LEU A 76 10.92 4.81 -14.86
N ARG A 77 11.84 5.74 -15.18
CA ARG A 77 11.92 7.05 -14.53
C ARG A 77 10.64 7.86 -14.77
N ASP A 78 10.12 7.85 -16.00
CA ASP A 78 8.90 8.58 -16.35
C ASP A 78 7.67 8.01 -15.60
N GLN A 79 7.52 6.70 -15.53
CA GLN A 79 6.49 6.04 -14.73
C GLN A 79 6.64 6.37 -13.23
N ALA A 80 7.86 6.31 -12.70
CA ALA A 80 8.12 6.64 -11.31
C ALA A 80 7.75 8.10 -10.99
N THR A 81 8.05 9.03 -11.91
CA THR A 81 7.71 10.45 -11.77
C THR A 81 6.19 10.65 -11.78
N GLN A 82 5.45 9.99 -12.67
CA GLN A 82 3.99 10.05 -12.72
C GLN A 82 3.35 9.50 -11.43
N LEU A 83 3.86 8.36 -10.93
CA LEU A 83 3.39 7.76 -9.68
C LEU A 83 3.70 8.67 -8.47
N ALA A 84 4.87 9.30 -8.44
CA ALA A 84 5.21 10.25 -7.38
C ALA A 84 4.28 11.48 -7.41
N ALA A 85 4.01 12.04 -8.58
CA ALA A 85 3.06 13.13 -8.74
C ALA A 85 1.64 12.73 -8.31
N ARG A 86 1.19 11.52 -8.69
CA ARG A 86 -0.11 11.00 -8.23
C ARG A 86 -0.15 10.84 -6.71
N ASN A 87 0.93 10.33 -6.11
CA ASN A 87 1.03 10.22 -4.66
C ASN A 87 0.83 11.58 -3.96
N LEU A 88 1.41 12.67 -4.47
CA LEU A 88 1.25 14.00 -3.88
C LEU A 88 -0.22 14.46 -3.88
N LEU A 89 -0.99 14.14 -4.92
CA LEU A 89 -2.42 14.45 -4.97
C LEU A 89 -3.20 13.62 -3.95
N VAL A 90 -2.87 12.34 -3.81
CA VAL A 90 -3.52 11.46 -2.83
C VAL A 90 -3.15 11.87 -1.41
N ASP A 91 -1.90 12.29 -1.17
CA ASP A 91 -1.44 12.81 0.12
C ASP A 91 -2.21 14.09 0.50
N ALA A 92 -2.35 15.02 -0.42
CA ALA A 92 -3.12 16.24 -0.19
C ALA A 92 -4.58 15.95 0.16
N GLN A 93 -5.20 14.99 -0.56
CA GLN A 93 -6.55 14.53 -0.28
C GLN A 93 -6.69 13.91 1.11
N ALA A 94 -5.73 13.06 1.52
CA ALA A 94 -5.75 12.45 2.84
C ALA A 94 -5.62 13.49 3.96
N LEU A 95 -4.73 14.48 3.80
CA LEU A 95 -4.54 15.55 4.76
C LEU A 95 -5.78 16.47 4.87
N GLU A 96 -6.43 16.75 3.74
CA GLU A 96 -7.70 17.50 3.71
C GLU A 96 -8.80 16.71 4.42
N LEU A 97 -8.95 15.42 4.11
CA LEU A 97 -9.90 14.53 4.77
C LEU A 97 -9.68 14.45 6.28
N SER A 98 -8.41 14.34 6.73
CA SER A 98 -8.11 14.32 8.17
C SER A 98 -8.56 15.59 8.87
N ARG A 99 -8.27 16.77 8.29
CA ARG A 99 -8.74 18.04 8.85
C ARG A 99 -10.26 18.13 8.89
N TRP A 100 -10.91 17.67 7.83
CA TRP A 100 -12.36 17.67 7.69
C TRP A 100 -13.04 16.76 8.72
N LEU A 101 -12.50 15.54 8.94
CA LEU A 101 -12.99 14.62 9.97
C LEU A 101 -12.76 15.14 11.38
N LYS A 102 -11.56 15.70 11.65
CA LYS A 102 -11.24 16.31 12.96
C LYS A 102 -12.16 17.49 13.29
N ALA A 103 -12.46 18.35 12.32
CA ALA A 103 -13.37 19.49 12.51
C ALA A 103 -14.81 19.05 12.84
N ARG A 104 -15.19 17.82 12.49
CA ARG A 104 -16.50 17.21 12.80
C ARG A 104 -16.49 16.35 14.08
N GLY A 105 -15.36 16.26 14.74
CA GLY A 105 -15.21 15.40 15.90
C GLY A 105 -15.27 13.90 15.56
N THR A 106 -15.09 13.53 14.29
CA THR A 106 -15.10 12.14 13.84
C THR A 106 -13.75 11.48 14.09
N PRO A 107 -13.65 10.51 15.01
CA PRO A 107 -12.43 9.75 15.19
C PRO A 107 -12.18 8.88 13.94
N HIS A 108 -10.93 8.83 13.53
CA HIS A 108 -10.54 8.10 12.31
C HIS A 108 -9.11 7.61 12.40
N ILE A 109 -8.76 6.62 11.59
CA ILE A 109 -7.40 6.07 11.48
C ILE A 109 -7.15 5.78 10.00
N PHE A 110 -6.08 6.31 9.43
CA PHE A 110 -5.73 5.97 8.06
C PHE A 110 -5.21 4.55 7.95
N LEU A 111 -5.45 3.92 6.82
CA LEU A 111 -5.07 2.53 6.56
C LEU A 111 -4.14 2.43 5.35
N LYS A 112 -3.62 1.24 5.10
CA LYS A 112 -2.90 0.84 3.89
C LYS A 112 -1.81 1.85 3.46
N GLY A 113 -1.87 2.28 2.18
CA GLY A 113 -0.88 3.14 1.57
C GLY A 113 -0.71 4.49 2.27
N ILE A 114 -1.79 5.12 2.73
CA ILE A 114 -1.73 6.40 3.45
C ILE A 114 -1.05 6.23 4.80
N ALA A 115 -1.41 5.20 5.57
CA ALA A 115 -0.80 4.95 6.87
C ALA A 115 0.71 4.69 6.74
N LEU A 116 1.13 3.90 5.74
CA LEU A 116 2.55 3.66 5.46
C LEU A 116 3.28 4.95 5.10
N ARG A 117 2.73 5.76 4.21
CA ARG A 117 3.33 7.01 3.76
C ARG A 117 3.42 8.04 4.88
N ALA A 118 2.41 8.15 5.72
CA ALA A 118 2.42 9.00 6.90
C ALA A 118 3.49 8.55 7.91
N SER A 119 3.80 7.24 7.96
CA SER A 119 4.82 6.64 8.82
C SER A 119 6.21 6.60 8.16
N ALA A 120 6.45 7.26 7.03
CA ALA A 120 7.70 7.18 6.26
C ALA A 120 8.95 7.60 7.03
N ALA A 121 8.82 8.42 8.07
CA ALA A 121 9.92 8.75 8.97
C ALA A 121 10.47 7.53 9.74
N GLN A 122 9.63 6.54 9.98
CA GLN A 122 9.97 5.29 10.70
C GLN A 122 10.11 4.10 9.75
N LEU A 123 9.44 4.15 8.58
CA LEU A 123 9.37 3.06 7.62
C LEU A 123 10.13 3.44 6.33
N PRO A 124 11.40 3.05 6.17
CA PRO A 124 12.18 3.34 4.96
C PRO A 124 11.46 2.86 3.70
N TYR A 125 11.46 3.69 2.66
CA TYR A 125 10.81 3.47 1.37
C TYR A 125 9.26 3.45 1.38
N ALA A 126 8.61 3.70 2.50
CA ALA A 126 7.15 3.81 2.55
C ALA A 126 6.63 4.96 1.64
N ASP A 127 7.40 6.03 1.48
CA ASP A 127 7.12 7.13 0.56
C ASP A 127 7.21 6.73 -0.93
N ALA A 128 7.89 5.64 -1.25
CA ALA A 128 7.93 5.06 -2.60
C ALA A 128 6.77 4.08 -2.90
N ARG A 129 5.89 3.87 -1.96
CA ARG A 129 4.67 3.07 -2.15
C ARG A 129 3.67 3.86 -3.02
N SER A 130 3.29 3.29 -4.17
CA SER A 130 2.24 3.87 -5.01
C SER A 130 0.87 3.71 -4.37
N THR A 131 0.13 4.82 -4.26
CA THR A 131 -1.20 4.86 -3.66
C THR A 131 -2.16 5.60 -4.61
N ASN A 132 -3.35 5.04 -4.83
CA ASN A 132 -4.35 5.61 -5.73
C ASN A 132 -5.60 6.11 -4.99
N ASP A 133 -5.77 5.69 -3.76
CA ASP A 133 -6.95 5.83 -2.92
C ASP A 133 -6.55 6.27 -1.50
N VAL A 134 -7.55 6.74 -0.78
CA VAL A 134 -7.44 7.10 0.64
C VAL A 134 -8.34 6.15 1.41
N ASP A 135 -7.74 5.19 2.10
CA ASP A 135 -8.43 4.28 3.01
C ASP A 135 -8.46 4.86 4.41
N VAL A 136 -9.65 4.97 5.00
CA VAL A 136 -9.85 5.49 6.35
C VAL A 136 -10.82 4.61 7.14
N LEU A 137 -10.39 4.17 8.32
CA LEU A 137 -11.22 3.45 9.28
C LEU A 137 -11.91 4.46 10.19
N VAL A 138 -13.22 4.29 10.36
CA VAL A 138 -14.05 5.07 11.30
C VAL A 138 -14.91 4.12 12.14
N PRO A 139 -15.46 4.56 13.31
CA PRO A 139 -16.47 3.77 14.02
C PRO A 139 -17.64 3.44 13.11
N GLU A 140 -18.18 2.23 13.23
CA GLU A 140 -19.24 1.72 12.37
C GLU A 140 -20.46 2.65 12.32
N GLU A 141 -20.88 3.16 13.46
CA GLU A 141 -22.02 4.07 13.60
C GLU A 141 -21.80 5.44 12.93
N GLN A 142 -20.55 5.81 12.66
CA GLN A 142 -20.20 7.07 12.00
C GLN A 142 -19.96 6.94 10.50
N ALA A 143 -19.81 5.73 9.98
CA ALA A 143 -19.45 5.50 8.60
C ALA A 143 -20.49 6.06 7.62
N GLN A 144 -21.75 5.71 7.78
CA GLN A 144 -22.84 6.18 6.93
C GLN A 144 -23.04 7.71 7.02
N PRO A 145 -23.10 8.34 8.20
CA PRO A 145 -23.15 9.80 8.33
C PRO A 145 -22.00 10.53 7.64
N VAL A 146 -20.76 10.01 7.77
CA VAL A 146 -19.57 10.56 7.10
C VAL A 146 -19.71 10.45 5.59
N TRP A 147 -20.06 9.29 5.08
CA TRP A 147 -20.24 9.02 3.66
C TRP A 147 -21.29 9.94 3.01
N GLU A 148 -22.43 10.12 3.66
CA GLU A 148 -23.47 11.05 3.19
C GLU A 148 -23.04 12.51 3.27
N ALA A 149 -22.28 12.89 4.30
CA ALA A 149 -21.76 14.26 4.43
C ALA A 149 -20.75 14.58 3.31
N MET A 150 -19.88 13.63 2.95
CA MET A 150 -18.95 13.80 1.84
C MET A 150 -19.68 13.99 0.49
N GLN A 151 -20.78 13.27 0.27
CA GLN A 151 -21.58 13.46 -0.95
C GLN A 151 -22.20 14.87 -1.02
N ARG A 152 -22.67 15.41 0.11
CA ARG A 152 -23.16 16.79 0.17
C ARG A 152 -22.08 17.81 -0.15
N GLU A 153 -20.80 17.46 0.04
CA GLU A 153 -19.65 18.28 -0.33
C GLU A 153 -19.12 18.01 -1.75
N GLY A 154 -19.89 17.29 -2.57
CA GLY A 154 -19.60 17.12 -4.00
C GLY A 154 -18.80 15.84 -4.35
N TYR A 155 -18.57 14.95 -3.40
CA TYR A 155 -18.02 13.63 -3.74
C TYR A 155 -19.05 12.79 -4.47
N THR A 156 -18.61 12.04 -5.47
CA THR A 156 -19.47 11.18 -6.30
C THR A 156 -19.24 9.71 -5.97
N VAL A 157 -20.35 8.96 -5.81
CA VAL A 157 -20.29 7.53 -5.52
C VAL A 157 -19.75 6.77 -6.73
N VAL A 158 -18.74 5.95 -6.51
CA VAL A 158 -18.24 5.00 -7.48
C VAL A 158 -18.97 3.67 -7.25
N ARG A 159 -19.90 3.34 -8.14
CA ARG A 159 -20.57 2.02 -8.11
C ARG A 159 -19.94 1.14 -9.18
N ASP A 160 -19.31 0.06 -8.76
CA ASP A 160 -19.03 -1.06 -9.63
C ASP A 160 -20.24 -2.01 -9.54
N PRO A 161 -20.99 -2.22 -10.62
CA PRO A 161 -22.14 -3.13 -10.62
C PRO A 161 -21.79 -4.58 -10.27
N SER A 162 -20.50 -4.95 -10.39
CA SER A 162 -19.98 -6.27 -10.05
C SER A 162 -19.55 -6.38 -8.58
N ASP A 163 -19.46 -5.27 -7.86
CA ASP A 163 -19.00 -5.24 -6.48
C ASP A 163 -20.16 -5.46 -5.50
N ASN A 164 -20.46 -6.73 -5.23
CA ASN A 164 -21.37 -7.14 -4.16
C ASN A 164 -20.69 -7.15 -2.78
N ARG A 165 -19.47 -6.60 -2.61
CA ARG A 165 -18.61 -6.81 -1.45
C ARG A 165 -18.45 -5.57 -0.58
N THR A 166 -19.55 -5.10 -0.04
CA THR A 166 -19.56 -4.03 0.97
C THR A 166 -19.36 -4.54 2.41
N VAL A 167 -18.59 -5.61 2.58
CA VAL A 167 -18.46 -6.24 3.92
C VAL A 167 -17.52 -5.45 4.85
N HIS A 168 -16.66 -4.57 4.31
CA HIS A 168 -15.63 -3.90 5.11
C HIS A 168 -15.60 -2.38 4.93
N HIS A 169 -16.12 -1.87 3.82
CA HIS A 169 -16.15 -0.45 3.52
C HIS A 169 -17.42 -0.09 2.73
N LEU A 170 -17.81 1.16 2.79
CA LEU A 170 -18.88 1.71 1.96
C LEU A 170 -18.39 1.88 0.52
N PHE A 171 -19.32 2.09 -0.42
CA PHE A 171 -18.93 2.38 -1.80
C PHE A 171 -17.93 3.54 -1.85
N PRO A 172 -16.82 3.40 -2.62
CA PRO A 172 -15.84 4.44 -2.75
C PRO A 172 -16.44 5.74 -3.24
N LEU A 173 -15.91 6.84 -2.75
CA LEU A 173 -16.30 8.20 -3.14
C LEU A 173 -15.15 8.86 -3.91
N TRP A 174 -15.44 9.39 -5.10
CA TRP A 174 -14.46 10.16 -5.86
C TRP A 174 -14.59 11.66 -5.60
N ASN A 175 -13.44 12.30 -5.35
CA ASN A 175 -13.35 13.75 -5.41
C ASN A 175 -13.22 14.26 -6.87
N ALA A 176 -13.10 15.58 -7.04
CA ALA A 176 -12.94 16.23 -8.35
C ALA A 176 -11.67 15.74 -9.10
N ASN A 177 -10.61 15.36 -8.39
CA ASN A 177 -9.35 14.86 -8.95
C ASN A 177 -9.36 13.35 -9.23
N LYS A 178 -10.52 12.70 -9.15
CA LYS A 178 -10.67 11.24 -9.32
C LYS A 178 -9.79 10.43 -8.37
N ILE A 179 -9.67 10.91 -7.13
CA ILE A 179 -9.06 10.18 -6.02
C ILE A 179 -10.19 9.52 -5.25
N ALA A 180 -10.11 8.20 -5.10
CA ALA A 180 -11.07 7.45 -4.32
C ALA A 180 -10.82 7.63 -2.82
N VAL A 181 -11.91 7.75 -2.06
CA VAL A 181 -11.91 7.65 -0.60
C VAL A 181 -12.76 6.43 -0.24
N GLU A 182 -12.17 5.50 0.50
CA GLU A 182 -12.83 4.30 1.00
C GLU A 182 -13.01 4.41 2.52
N ILE A 183 -14.27 4.50 2.95
CA ILE A 183 -14.63 4.55 4.37
C ILE A 183 -14.81 3.12 4.86
N HIS A 184 -13.85 2.65 5.64
CA HIS A 184 -13.85 1.33 6.24
C HIS A 184 -14.54 1.35 7.60
N THR A 185 -15.32 0.32 7.87
CA THR A 185 -15.85 0.00 9.21
C THR A 185 -15.10 -1.18 9.81
N SER A 186 -14.46 -1.99 8.97
CA SER A 186 -13.64 -3.13 9.38
C SER A 186 -12.49 -3.36 8.39
N ILE A 187 -11.51 -4.14 8.81
CA ILE A 187 -10.39 -4.63 8.00
C ILE A 187 -10.32 -6.16 7.99
N SER A 188 -11.30 -6.80 8.63
CA SER A 188 -11.41 -8.25 8.71
C SER A 188 -12.86 -8.71 8.50
N PRO A 189 -13.09 -9.77 7.71
CA PRO A 189 -14.43 -10.34 7.53
C PRO A 189 -14.90 -11.20 8.72
N THR A 190 -13.98 -11.57 9.60
CA THR A 190 -14.21 -12.56 10.66
C THR A 190 -14.23 -11.96 12.05
N ILE A 191 -13.82 -10.69 12.19
CA ILE A 191 -13.80 -9.97 13.46
C ILE A 191 -14.84 -8.85 13.38
N ALA A 192 -15.63 -8.67 14.42
CA ALA A 192 -16.65 -7.63 14.48
C ALA A 192 -16.03 -6.22 14.28
N ALA A 193 -16.76 -5.34 13.62
CA ALA A 193 -16.29 -3.98 13.30
C ALA A 193 -15.91 -3.20 14.56
N GLN A 194 -16.72 -3.30 15.61
CA GLN A 194 -16.44 -2.69 16.91
C GLN A 194 -15.11 -3.16 17.51
N ASP A 195 -14.84 -4.47 17.51
CA ASP A 195 -13.59 -5.03 18.06
C ASP A 195 -12.37 -4.57 17.24
N ILE A 196 -12.51 -4.48 15.92
CA ILE A 196 -11.46 -3.96 15.04
C ILE A 196 -11.17 -2.50 15.36
N TRP A 197 -12.23 -1.68 15.47
CA TRP A 197 -12.08 -0.26 15.79
C TRP A 197 -11.38 -0.07 17.13
N GLU A 198 -11.88 -0.70 18.20
CA GLU A 198 -11.34 -0.55 19.55
C GLU A 198 -9.88 -0.98 19.65
N ARG A 199 -9.52 -2.14 19.07
CA ARG A 199 -8.14 -2.64 19.05
C ARG A 199 -7.21 -1.73 18.25
N THR A 200 -7.61 -1.37 17.03
CA THR A 200 -6.77 -0.52 16.18
C THR A 200 -6.57 0.84 16.83
N ARG A 201 -7.61 1.42 17.40
CA ARG A 201 -7.55 2.70 18.12
C ARG A 201 -6.66 2.64 19.36
N ALA A 202 -6.72 1.56 20.13
CA ALA A 202 -5.93 1.41 21.36
C ALA A 202 -4.42 1.44 21.10
N HIS A 203 -3.98 1.00 19.91
CA HIS A 203 -2.58 0.94 19.51
C HIS A 203 -2.19 1.99 18.46
N ALA A 204 -3.16 2.76 17.96
CA ALA A 204 -2.90 3.83 17.00
C ALA A 204 -2.05 4.94 17.63
N HIS A 205 -1.26 5.58 16.78
CA HIS A 205 -0.46 6.74 17.19
C HIS A 205 -0.59 7.87 16.17
N GLU A 206 -0.27 9.07 16.60
CA GLU A 206 -0.25 10.24 15.74
C GLU A 206 1.09 10.31 15.00
N ALA A 207 1.06 10.21 13.68
CA ALA A 207 2.21 10.43 12.81
C ALA A 207 2.26 11.90 12.37
N SER A 208 3.43 12.53 12.47
CA SER A 208 3.65 13.87 11.94
C SER A 208 3.91 13.78 10.44
N TRP A 209 2.96 14.21 9.62
CA TRP A 209 3.03 14.13 8.18
C TRP A 209 2.75 15.48 7.53
N GLN A 210 3.75 16.05 6.84
CA GLN A 210 3.67 17.39 6.24
C GLN A 210 3.11 18.45 7.22
N ALA A 211 3.65 18.46 8.44
CA ALA A 211 3.23 19.36 9.53
C ALA A 211 1.77 19.17 10.01
N VAL A 212 1.10 18.09 9.61
CA VAL A 212 -0.21 17.68 10.11
C VAL A 212 -0.05 16.40 10.90
N SER A 213 -0.64 16.35 12.09
CA SER A 213 -0.74 15.11 12.86
C SER A 213 -1.87 14.26 12.27
N VAL A 214 -1.60 13.01 11.93
CA VAL A 214 -2.58 12.07 11.39
C VAL A 214 -2.54 10.75 12.15
N PRO A 215 -3.69 10.17 12.51
CA PRO A 215 -3.74 8.90 13.23
C PRO A 215 -3.48 7.74 12.28
N VAL A 216 -2.54 6.88 12.67
CA VAL A 216 -2.15 5.68 11.92
C VAL A 216 -2.09 4.47 12.85
N PRO A 217 -2.30 3.24 12.35
CA PRO A 217 -2.18 2.02 13.13
C PRO A 217 -0.77 1.77 13.64
N SER A 218 -0.63 0.92 14.65
CA SER A 218 0.68 0.41 15.06
C SER A 218 1.36 -0.37 13.90
N PRO A 219 2.69 -0.52 13.92
CA PRO A 219 3.38 -1.37 12.95
C PRO A 219 2.84 -2.82 12.91
N THR A 220 2.44 -3.36 14.06
CA THR A 220 1.81 -4.69 14.18
C THR A 220 0.47 -4.75 13.45
N ASP A 221 -0.38 -3.73 13.64
CA ASP A 221 -1.68 -3.63 12.96
C ASP A 221 -1.51 -3.43 11.45
N LEU A 222 -0.55 -2.61 11.03
CA LEU A 222 -0.21 -2.40 9.62
C LEU A 222 0.26 -3.69 8.95
N LEU A 223 1.15 -4.45 9.62
CA LEU A 223 1.65 -5.72 9.10
C LEU A 223 0.51 -6.73 8.96
N TRP A 224 -0.27 -6.92 10.04
CA TRP A 224 -1.41 -7.84 10.01
C TRP A 224 -2.43 -7.48 8.93
N HIS A 225 -2.79 -6.20 8.80
CA HIS A 225 -3.71 -5.73 7.76
C HIS A 225 -3.15 -5.99 6.36
N SER A 226 -1.87 -5.68 6.12
CA SER A 226 -1.23 -5.89 4.82
C SER A 226 -1.23 -7.37 4.41
N VAL A 227 -0.91 -8.27 5.35
CA VAL A 227 -0.92 -9.72 5.10
C VAL A 227 -2.35 -10.22 4.89
N SER A 228 -3.30 -9.82 5.75
CA SER A 228 -4.69 -10.24 5.63
C SER A 228 -5.33 -9.77 4.32
N HIS A 229 -5.02 -8.54 3.89
CA HIS A 229 -5.46 -8.00 2.60
C HIS A 229 -4.87 -8.80 1.43
N ALA A 230 -3.56 -9.08 1.47
CA ALA A 230 -2.89 -9.88 0.45
C ALA A 230 -3.50 -11.30 0.33
N MET A 231 -3.78 -11.93 1.46
CA MET A 231 -4.40 -13.27 1.50
C MET A 231 -5.82 -13.27 0.95
N ARG A 232 -6.61 -12.24 1.22
CA ARG A 232 -7.99 -12.14 0.76
C ARG A 232 -8.08 -11.86 -0.74
N ASP A 233 -7.31 -10.87 -1.23
CA ASP A 233 -7.46 -10.34 -2.58
C ASP A 233 -6.54 -11.01 -3.59
N GLY A 234 -5.48 -11.65 -3.13
CA GLY A 234 -4.39 -12.07 -4.00
C GLY A 234 -3.70 -13.38 -3.69
N ALA A 235 -4.20 -14.18 -2.76
CA ALA A 235 -3.54 -15.44 -2.39
C ALA A 235 -3.26 -16.39 -3.56
N LEU A 236 -4.00 -16.25 -4.66
CA LEU A 236 -3.83 -17.04 -5.88
C LEU A 236 -3.05 -16.29 -6.98
N ALA A 237 -2.80 -15.00 -6.82
CA ALA A 237 -2.20 -14.15 -7.84
C ALA A 237 -0.89 -13.52 -7.35
N TRP A 238 0.10 -14.27 -7.00
CA TRP A 238 1.46 -13.92 -6.53
C TRP A 238 2.03 -12.59 -7.07
N HIS A 239 1.34 -11.46 -6.81
CA HIS A 239 1.78 -10.14 -7.25
C HIS A 239 2.75 -9.52 -6.24
N LEU A 240 3.87 -8.97 -6.72
CA LEU A 240 4.87 -8.28 -5.89
C LEU A 240 4.27 -7.13 -5.07
N ARG A 241 3.25 -6.46 -5.60
CA ARG A 241 2.56 -5.37 -4.91
C ARG A 241 2.01 -5.75 -3.53
N TYR A 242 1.59 -7.00 -3.34
CA TYR A 242 1.08 -7.49 -2.05
C TYR A 242 2.17 -7.74 -1.02
N PHE A 243 3.41 -7.89 -1.47
CA PHE A 243 4.56 -8.08 -0.59
C PHE A 243 5.27 -6.77 -0.26
N GLN A 244 4.95 -5.68 -0.96
CA GLN A 244 5.63 -4.39 -0.76
C GLN A 244 5.40 -3.86 0.66
N ASP A 245 4.15 -3.78 1.10
CA ASP A 245 3.79 -3.22 2.39
C ASP A 245 4.40 -4.03 3.55
N PRO A 246 4.24 -5.38 3.62
CA PRO A 246 4.93 -6.19 4.63
C PRO A 246 6.46 -6.06 4.57
N ALA A 247 7.04 -6.02 3.37
CA ALA A 247 8.50 -5.91 3.22
C ALA A 247 9.03 -4.58 3.75
N VAL A 248 8.34 -3.47 3.53
CA VAL A 248 8.71 -2.14 4.05
C VAL A 248 8.63 -2.14 5.57
N ILE A 249 7.56 -2.66 6.15
CA ILE A 249 7.37 -2.72 7.61
C ILE A 249 8.47 -3.57 8.25
N LEU A 250 8.69 -4.79 7.77
CA LEU A 250 9.69 -5.70 8.33
C LEU A 250 11.12 -5.20 8.14
N ALA A 251 11.41 -4.54 7.02
CA ALA A 251 12.74 -4.00 6.74
C ALA A 251 13.11 -2.79 7.62
N SER A 252 12.14 -2.13 8.21
CA SER A 252 12.37 -0.96 9.08
C SER A 252 12.98 -1.31 10.42
N GLY A 253 12.83 -2.57 10.87
CA GLY A 253 13.25 -3.02 12.20
C GLY A 253 12.38 -2.49 13.34
N VAL A 254 11.22 -1.89 13.05
CA VAL A 254 10.25 -1.51 14.10
C VAL A 254 9.78 -2.74 14.85
N PRO A 255 9.55 -2.65 16.18
CA PRO A 255 9.04 -3.77 16.95
C PRO A 255 7.69 -4.25 16.43
N ILE A 256 7.55 -5.57 16.28
CA ILE A 256 6.32 -6.26 15.92
C ILE A 256 5.93 -7.20 17.06
N GLU A 257 4.70 -7.10 17.51
CA GLU A 257 4.12 -7.99 18.52
C GLU A 257 3.65 -9.28 17.84
N TRP A 258 4.57 -10.22 17.63
CA TRP A 258 4.32 -11.45 16.87
C TRP A 258 3.21 -12.31 17.46
N ASP A 259 3.13 -12.41 18.78
CA ASP A 259 2.06 -13.16 19.47
C ASP A 259 0.67 -12.58 19.15
N GLU A 260 0.59 -11.26 18.95
CA GLU A 260 -0.65 -10.60 18.50
C GLU A 260 -0.97 -10.93 17.05
N VAL A 261 0.03 -10.92 16.17
CA VAL A 261 -0.14 -11.30 14.76
C VAL A 261 -0.63 -12.75 14.66
N GLU A 262 0.01 -13.67 15.37
CA GLU A 262 -0.38 -15.09 15.40
C GLU A 262 -1.80 -15.29 15.93
N ARG A 263 -2.15 -14.62 17.02
CA ARG A 263 -3.48 -14.69 17.62
C ARG A 263 -4.59 -14.22 16.66
N ARG A 264 -4.33 -13.14 15.90
CA ARG A 264 -5.27 -12.62 14.90
C ARG A 264 -5.39 -13.54 13.68
N ILE A 265 -4.29 -14.12 13.24
CA ILE A 265 -4.32 -15.13 12.16
C ILE A 265 -5.16 -16.32 12.58
N ALA A 266 -4.93 -16.85 13.80
CA ALA A 266 -5.70 -17.97 14.32
C ALA A 266 -7.20 -17.65 14.46
N ALA A 267 -7.54 -16.45 14.87
CA ALA A 267 -8.94 -16.01 14.98
C ALA A 267 -9.62 -15.81 13.60
N GLY A 268 -8.82 -15.52 12.55
CA GLY A 268 -9.32 -15.31 11.19
C GLY A 268 -9.41 -16.56 10.33
N VAL A 269 -8.87 -17.70 10.79
CA VAL A 269 -8.99 -18.98 10.07
C VAL A 269 -10.36 -19.58 10.40
N PRO A 270 -11.26 -19.78 9.41
CA PRO A 270 -12.50 -20.49 9.65
C PRO A 270 -12.18 -21.88 10.24
N ALA A 271 -12.85 -22.25 11.31
CA ALA A 271 -12.75 -23.61 11.82
C ALA A 271 -13.08 -24.57 10.66
N GLN A 272 -12.11 -25.39 10.25
CA GLN A 272 -12.37 -26.43 9.28
C GLN A 272 -13.45 -27.31 9.87
N ARG A 273 -14.66 -27.24 9.31
CA ARG A 273 -15.77 -28.13 9.61
C ARG A 273 -15.66 -29.39 8.77
#